data_b97861e157c4dd268ad19648a24a3e4e
#
_entry.id   b97861e157c4dd268ad19648a24a3e4e
#
_cell.length_a   1.000
_cell.length_b   1.000
_cell.length_c   1.000
_cell.angle_alpha   90.00
_cell.angle_beta   90.00
_cell.angle_gamma   90.00
#
_symmetry.space_group_name_H-M   'P 1'
#
loop_
_entity.id
_entity.type
_entity.pdbx_description
1 polymer ?
#
loop_
_entity_poly.entity_id
_entity_poly.type
_entity_poly.pdbx_seq_one_letter_code
_entity_poly.pdbx_strand_id
1 'polypeptide(L)'
;MNGLRQRRQWAIVLALISVSAIGAARSSEPIRAEPQSLEAVPAGLIERLRADPYVYFRFVNRAWIARVCEVFGKDVEELPVVRLHGDAHVEQFAVMHDAWGLDDFDDSARGPAIIDIARFLGSIDLVTRQRSWEKDRGKLFDRFVEGYKRGLIEPEYLPPPPDTVGRLRAQAPATRAAFLAWGESKMQPLNDASMKAVLAAVEAFARIMARERPDLAPEYFHVVRAGWVQSGIGSAVTPKIILRVRGASDDPADDELLESKKIGDLGGLPCLKTSTAQPTLRVIDGSKKLGRLKYNILAAGPELVVPEVMARGERLQDWWIRSLDPSYRQISLTDLKSVSDLFAIAYDSGIQLGAGRLQDQTVLLSAYDRKRILGATGRLEQRYRQEASKMVDDLLNGWRELGGR
;
A
#
# COMPACT_ATOMS: atom_id res chain seq x y z
N MET A 1 55.95 55.83 55.98
CA MET A 1 54.75 55.39 56.74
C MET A 1 53.96 54.42 55.85
N ASN A 2 53.79 53.23 56.34
CA ASN A 2 53.46 52.02 55.68
C ASN A 2 52.03 51.96 55.13
N GLY A 3 51.87 51.41 53.94
CA GLY A 3 50.57 51.05 53.35
C GLY A 3 50.70 49.75 52.59
N LEU A 4 50.36 48.61 53.24
CA LEU A 4 50.39 47.29 52.73
C LEU A 4 49.26 47.11 51.64
N ARG A 5 49.63 46.77 50.43
CA ARG A 5 48.71 46.31 49.39
C ARG A 5 48.49 44.78 49.50
N GLN A 6 47.36 44.40 50.00
CA GLN A 6 46.85 43.00 49.90
C GLN A 6 46.40 42.66 48.46
N ARG A 7 47.10 41.78 47.80
CA ARG A 7 46.67 41.14 46.53
C ARG A 7 45.73 39.99 46.87
N ARG A 8 44.46 40.14 46.53
CA ARG A 8 43.52 39.04 46.50
C ARG A 8 43.69 38.25 45.20
N GLN A 9 44.18 37.03 45.32
CA GLN A 9 44.19 36.06 44.23
C GLN A 9 42.80 35.47 44.12
N TRP A 10 42.16 35.70 42.96
CA TRP A 10 40.93 34.96 42.59
C TRP A 10 41.33 33.67 41.90
N ALA A 11 41.09 32.51 42.56
CA ALA A 11 41.17 31.20 41.95
C ALA A 11 39.88 30.96 41.19
N ILE A 12 39.94 30.94 39.85
CA ILE A 12 38.83 30.55 38.98
C ILE A 12 38.83 29.01 38.99
N VAL A 13 37.87 28.39 39.69
CA VAL A 13 37.56 26.98 39.57
C VAL A 13 36.73 26.77 38.33
N LEU A 14 37.34 26.31 37.23
CA LEU A 14 36.66 25.82 36.04
C LEU A 14 36.06 24.44 36.38
N ALA A 15 34.79 24.40 36.77
CA ALA A 15 34.00 23.17 36.80
C ALA A 15 33.70 22.74 35.36
N LEU A 16 34.45 21.78 34.86
CA LEU A 16 34.09 21.03 33.64
C LEU A 16 32.84 20.22 33.92
N ILE A 17 31.69 20.78 33.57
CA ILE A 17 30.45 20.01 33.47
C ILE A 17 30.55 19.19 32.20
N SER A 18 30.98 17.92 32.32
CA SER A 18 30.83 16.92 31.29
C SER A 18 29.34 16.60 31.18
N VAL A 19 28.66 17.26 30.25
CA VAL A 19 27.34 16.87 29.83
C VAL A 19 27.49 15.56 29.03
N SER A 20 27.46 14.44 29.77
CA SER A 20 27.22 13.15 29.17
C SER A 20 25.81 13.17 28.60
N ALA A 21 25.68 13.47 27.30
CA ALA A 21 24.47 13.20 26.54
C ALA A 21 24.29 11.68 26.50
N ILE A 22 23.76 11.12 27.59
CA ILE A 22 23.16 9.80 27.55
C ILE A 22 21.92 9.99 26.68
N GLY A 23 22.11 9.75 25.38
CA GLY A 23 20.98 9.47 24.50
C GLY A 23 20.29 8.28 25.09
N ALA A 24 19.24 8.51 25.88
CA ALA A 24 18.34 7.45 26.28
C ALA A 24 17.89 6.78 24.98
N ALA A 25 18.36 5.54 24.76
CA ALA A 25 17.80 4.68 23.78
C ALA A 25 16.31 4.61 24.14
N ARG A 26 15.45 5.31 23.37
CA ARG A 26 14.01 5.15 23.49
C ARG A 26 13.77 3.65 23.33
N SER A 27 13.24 3.01 24.37
CA SER A 27 12.75 1.65 24.26
C SER A 27 11.74 1.69 23.11
N SER A 28 12.06 0.98 22.04
CA SER A 28 11.20 0.95 20.87
C SER A 28 9.92 0.23 21.29
N GLU A 29 8.79 0.93 21.21
CA GLU A 29 7.50 0.30 21.48
C GLU A 29 7.14 -0.64 20.31
N PRO A 30 6.59 -1.82 20.60
CA PRO A 30 6.13 -2.73 19.57
C PRO A 30 5.09 -2.09 18.64
N ILE A 31 5.16 -2.37 17.34
CA ILE A 31 4.10 -2.01 16.39
C ILE A 31 2.99 -3.05 16.52
N ARG A 32 1.87 -2.64 17.13
CA ARG A 32 0.74 -3.51 17.44
C ARG A 32 -0.43 -3.28 16.49
N ALA A 33 -1.17 -4.35 16.22
CA ALA A 33 -2.50 -4.22 15.63
C ALA A 33 -3.44 -3.51 16.61
N GLU A 34 -4.28 -2.64 16.09
CA GLU A 34 -5.30 -1.97 16.89
C GLU A 34 -6.30 -3.02 17.43
N PRO A 35 -6.66 -2.99 18.74
CA PRO A 35 -7.57 -3.99 19.32
C PRO A 35 -8.88 -4.13 18.56
N GLN A 36 -9.50 -3.01 18.16
CA GLN A 36 -10.74 -3.00 17.40
C GLN A 36 -10.61 -3.70 16.04
N SER A 37 -9.45 -3.57 15.40
CA SER A 37 -9.16 -4.28 14.16
C SER A 37 -9.09 -5.79 14.38
N LEU A 38 -8.53 -6.23 15.51
CA LEU A 38 -8.44 -7.66 15.84
C LEU A 38 -9.80 -8.28 16.20
N GLU A 39 -10.68 -7.54 16.87
CA GLU A 39 -12.04 -7.98 17.21
C GLU A 39 -12.90 -8.23 15.96
N ALA A 40 -12.65 -7.48 14.88
CA ALA A 40 -13.37 -7.63 13.62
C ALA A 40 -12.85 -8.78 12.74
N VAL A 41 -11.71 -9.39 13.11
CA VAL A 41 -11.00 -10.37 12.28
C VAL A 41 -11.56 -11.77 12.46
N PRO A 42 -11.86 -12.50 11.36
CA PRO A 42 -12.19 -13.93 11.44
C PRO A 42 -11.07 -14.77 12.06
N ALA A 43 -11.43 -15.79 12.83
CA ALA A 43 -10.46 -16.66 13.52
C ALA A 43 -9.36 -17.21 12.59
N GLY A 44 -9.73 -17.63 11.38
CA GLY A 44 -8.76 -18.14 10.39
C GLY A 44 -7.74 -17.09 9.92
N LEU A 45 -8.04 -15.78 9.99
CA LEU A 45 -7.05 -14.75 9.71
C LEU A 45 -6.13 -14.54 10.92
N ILE A 46 -6.63 -14.63 12.15
CA ILE A 46 -5.80 -14.56 13.36
C ILE A 46 -4.70 -15.63 13.32
N GLU A 47 -5.05 -16.86 12.94
CA GLU A 47 -4.05 -17.93 12.80
C GLU A 47 -3.00 -17.61 11.71
N ARG A 48 -3.42 -17.03 10.59
CA ARG A 48 -2.48 -16.59 9.55
C ARG A 48 -1.58 -15.45 10.02
N LEU A 49 -2.12 -14.49 10.79
CA LEU A 49 -1.34 -13.39 11.38
C LEU A 49 -0.27 -13.91 12.34
N ARG A 50 -0.59 -14.96 13.12
CA ARG A 50 0.36 -15.60 14.02
C ARG A 50 1.40 -16.45 13.31
N ALA A 51 1.02 -17.08 12.20
CA ALA A 51 1.89 -17.97 11.45
C ALA A 51 2.97 -17.25 10.61
N ASP A 52 2.71 -16.01 10.17
CA ASP A 52 3.58 -15.32 9.24
C ASP A 52 3.72 -13.83 9.59
N PRO A 53 4.95 -13.39 9.97
CA PRO A 53 5.20 -11.99 10.29
C PRO A 53 5.03 -11.06 9.07
N TYR A 54 5.11 -11.56 7.83
CA TYR A 54 4.83 -10.75 6.65
C TYR A 54 3.34 -10.50 6.48
N VAL A 55 2.50 -11.49 6.80
CA VAL A 55 1.04 -11.32 6.86
C VAL A 55 0.67 -10.30 7.95
N TYR A 56 1.33 -10.38 9.11
CA TYR A 56 1.16 -9.39 10.18
C TYR A 56 1.60 -7.99 9.75
N PHE A 57 2.75 -7.87 9.09
CA PHE A 57 3.24 -6.60 8.55
C PHE A 57 2.20 -5.94 7.64
N ARG A 58 1.62 -6.68 6.70
CA ARG A 58 0.56 -6.16 5.83
C ARG A 58 -0.67 -5.70 6.61
N PHE A 59 -1.07 -6.44 7.62
CA PHE A 59 -2.24 -6.13 8.43
C PHE A 59 -2.10 -4.84 9.25
N VAL A 60 -0.91 -4.56 9.79
CA VAL A 60 -0.67 -3.39 10.66
C VAL A 60 -0.21 -2.14 9.89
N ASN A 61 -0.60 -1.98 8.61
CA ASN A 61 -0.15 -0.86 7.78
C ASN A 61 -0.44 0.50 8.43
N ARG A 62 -1.63 0.69 9.00
CA ARG A 62 -2.01 1.94 9.69
C ARG A 62 -1.07 2.27 10.86
N ALA A 63 -0.76 1.29 11.70
CA ALA A 63 0.19 1.44 12.81
C ALA A 63 1.62 1.69 12.32
N TRP A 64 2.02 1.07 11.20
CA TRP A 64 3.29 1.34 10.54
C TRP A 64 3.39 2.78 10.08
N ILE A 65 2.38 3.31 9.38
CA ILE A 65 2.34 4.71 8.93
C ILE A 65 2.44 5.66 10.13
N ALA A 66 1.66 5.40 11.20
CA ALA A 66 1.71 6.20 12.42
C ALA A 66 3.14 6.25 13.00
N ARG A 67 3.84 5.10 13.03
CA ARG A 67 5.23 5.03 13.48
C ARG A 67 6.18 5.80 12.55
N VAL A 68 6.00 5.74 11.22
CA VAL A 68 6.78 6.57 10.28
C VAL A 68 6.59 8.06 10.59
N CYS A 69 5.35 8.50 10.80
CA CYS A 69 5.05 9.89 11.15
C CYS A 69 5.74 10.32 12.46
N GLU A 70 5.80 9.44 13.45
CA GLU A 70 6.47 9.70 14.73
C GLU A 70 8.00 9.79 14.56
N VAL A 71 8.59 8.77 13.93
CA VAL A 71 10.06 8.65 13.79
C VAL A 71 10.65 9.77 12.93
N PHE A 72 9.96 10.14 11.87
CA PHE A 72 10.42 11.13 10.91
C PHE A 72 9.72 12.50 11.04
N GLY A 73 9.01 12.78 12.14
CA GLY A 73 8.13 13.93 12.30
C GLY A 73 8.71 15.26 11.85
N LYS A 74 9.96 15.59 12.27
CA LYS A 74 10.64 16.84 11.86
C LYS A 74 10.98 16.87 10.37
N ASP A 75 11.44 15.74 9.82
CA ASP A 75 11.81 15.65 8.40
C ASP A 75 10.56 15.69 7.50
N VAL A 76 9.44 15.16 8.01
CA VAL A 76 8.14 15.15 7.33
C VAL A 76 7.64 16.57 7.03
N GLU A 77 7.82 17.51 7.96
CA GLU A 77 7.37 18.91 7.82
C GLU A 77 8.09 19.64 6.70
N GLU A 78 9.34 19.25 6.42
CA GLU A 78 10.17 19.87 5.38
C GLU A 78 9.98 19.25 4.00
N LEU A 79 9.37 18.05 3.90
CA LEU A 79 9.21 17.34 2.64
C LEU A 79 7.93 17.78 1.90
N PRO A 80 7.97 17.84 0.56
CA PRO A 80 6.77 18.06 -0.22
C PRO A 80 5.72 16.98 0.02
N VAL A 81 4.46 17.38 0.04
CA VAL A 81 3.33 16.46 0.05
C VAL A 81 3.14 15.90 -1.36
N VAL A 82 3.30 14.61 -1.50
CA VAL A 82 3.18 13.89 -2.77
C VAL A 82 2.05 12.86 -2.70
N ARG A 83 1.68 12.29 -3.84
CA ARG A 83 0.81 11.11 -3.85
C ARG A 83 1.60 9.89 -3.39
N LEU A 84 0.96 9.10 -2.57
CA LEU A 84 1.51 7.87 -1.98
C LEU A 84 0.78 6.65 -2.54
N HIS A 85 1.48 5.53 -2.63
CA HIS A 85 0.88 4.21 -2.70
C HIS A 85 0.15 3.90 -1.39
N GLY A 86 0.78 4.24 -0.27
CA GLY A 86 0.25 4.09 1.09
C GLY A 86 0.49 2.73 1.72
N ASP A 87 0.68 1.68 0.92
CA ASP A 87 1.03 0.32 1.36
C ASP A 87 2.05 -0.33 0.42
N ALA A 88 3.08 0.42 0.01
CA ALA A 88 4.10 -0.08 -0.91
C ALA A 88 4.94 -1.19 -0.26
N HIS A 89 4.82 -2.42 -0.72
CA HIS A 89 5.62 -3.56 -0.28
C HIS A 89 5.82 -4.59 -1.40
N VAL A 90 6.72 -5.57 -1.21
CA VAL A 90 7.12 -6.51 -2.25
C VAL A 90 5.93 -7.25 -2.87
N GLU A 91 4.97 -7.74 -2.07
CA GLU A 91 3.79 -8.45 -2.58
C GLU A 91 2.73 -7.54 -3.25
N GLN A 92 2.93 -6.22 -3.32
CA GLN A 92 2.12 -5.34 -4.17
C GLN A 92 2.57 -5.33 -5.63
N PHE A 93 3.67 -6.00 -5.94
CA PHE A 93 4.11 -6.16 -7.32
C PHE A 93 3.20 -7.13 -8.07
N ALA A 94 2.70 -6.73 -9.23
CA ALA A 94 1.78 -7.51 -10.05
C ALA A 94 2.08 -7.37 -11.54
N VAL A 95 1.49 -8.24 -12.32
CA VAL A 95 1.52 -8.20 -13.78
C VAL A 95 0.10 -8.24 -14.34
N MET A 96 -0.12 -7.59 -15.47
CA MET A 96 -1.38 -7.62 -16.21
C MET A 96 -1.11 -7.25 -17.67
N HIS A 97 -1.46 -8.13 -18.62
CA HIS A 97 -1.07 -7.98 -20.02
C HIS A 97 0.43 -7.70 -20.19
N ASP A 98 0.79 -6.62 -20.85
CA ASP A 98 2.18 -6.20 -21.07
C ASP A 98 2.75 -5.31 -19.96
N ALA A 99 1.92 -4.93 -18.97
CA ALA A 99 2.32 -4.08 -17.86
C ALA A 99 2.73 -4.89 -16.62
N TRP A 100 3.55 -4.29 -15.80
CA TRP A 100 3.96 -4.81 -14.48
C TRP A 100 4.31 -3.66 -13.54
N GLY A 101 4.25 -3.92 -12.25
CA GLY A 101 4.62 -2.96 -11.21
C GLY A 101 3.76 -3.09 -9.96
N LEU A 102 3.84 -2.09 -9.08
CA LEU A 102 3.01 -2.02 -7.88
C LEU A 102 1.55 -1.78 -8.24
N ASP A 103 0.66 -2.47 -7.55
CA ASP A 103 -0.80 -2.39 -7.63
C ASP A 103 -1.43 -2.35 -6.24
N ASP A 104 -2.77 -2.46 -6.14
CA ASP A 104 -3.55 -2.38 -4.89
C ASP A 104 -3.39 -1.03 -4.16
N PHE A 105 -3.93 0.02 -4.76
CA PHE A 105 -3.85 1.40 -4.28
C PHE A 105 -4.92 1.75 -3.22
N ASP A 106 -5.49 0.79 -2.53
CA ASP A 106 -6.54 1.01 -1.51
C ASP A 106 -6.12 2.00 -0.43
N ASP A 107 -4.86 1.97 -0.03
CA ASP A 107 -4.27 2.87 0.96
C ASP A 107 -3.61 4.11 0.34
N SER A 108 -3.83 4.35 -0.98
CA SER A 108 -3.29 5.54 -1.63
C SER A 108 -3.71 6.80 -0.89
N ALA A 109 -2.77 7.70 -0.70
CA ALA A 109 -2.93 8.88 0.13
C ALA A 109 -2.12 10.06 -0.42
N ARG A 110 -2.12 11.17 0.30
CA ARG A 110 -1.18 12.28 0.10
C ARG A 110 -0.37 12.49 1.37
N GLY A 111 0.93 12.61 1.23
CA GLY A 111 1.84 12.78 2.37
C GLY A 111 3.30 12.83 1.94
N PRO A 112 4.24 12.77 2.88
CA PRO A 112 5.66 12.74 2.58
C PRO A 112 6.09 11.39 1.99
N ALA A 113 6.93 11.42 0.96
CA ALA A 113 7.39 10.23 0.24
C ALA A 113 8.03 9.16 1.13
N ILE A 114 8.54 9.54 2.30
CA ILE A 114 9.17 8.63 3.26
C ILE A 114 8.24 7.49 3.70
N ILE A 115 6.94 7.69 3.68
CA ILE A 115 5.96 6.65 4.07
C ILE A 115 6.12 5.42 3.17
N ASP A 116 6.08 5.61 1.85
CA ASP A 116 6.25 4.51 0.90
C ASP A 116 7.68 3.94 0.92
N ILE A 117 8.69 4.84 1.06
CA ILE A 117 10.10 4.41 1.13
C ILE A 117 10.31 3.51 2.35
N ALA A 118 9.92 3.96 3.54
CA ALA A 118 10.08 3.17 4.77
C ALA A 118 9.28 1.86 4.73
N ARG A 119 8.07 1.88 4.13
CA ARG A 119 7.23 0.69 3.97
C ARG A 119 7.90 -0.34 3.06
N PHE A 120 8.43 0.10 1.92
CA PHE A 120 9.11 -0.79 0.98
C PHE A 120 10.43 -1.34 1.55
N LEU A 121 11.27 -0.49 2.17
CA LEU A 121 12.49 -0.93 2.84
C LEU A 121 12.20 -1.92 3.98
N GLY A 122 11.15 -1.67 4.78
CA GLY A 122 10.69 -2.61 5.82
C GLY A 122 10.28 -3.95 5.22
N SER A 123 9.58 -3.95 4.08
CA SER A 123 9.21 -5.18 3.40
C SER A 123 10.42 -5.96 2.88
N ILE A 124 11.45 -5.28 2.34
CA ILE A 124 12.72 -5.91 1.94
C ILE A 124 13.41 -6.54 3.16
N ASP A 125 13.52 -5.80 4.28
CA ASP A 125 14.17 -6.33 5.49
C ASP A 125 13.46 -7.60 5.97
N LEU A 126 12.15 -7.57 6.04
CA LEU A 126 11.36 -8.71 6.50
C LEU A 126 11.51 -9.92 5.57
N VAL A 127 11.45 -9.72 4.25
CA VAL A 127 11.68 -10.79 3.25
C VAL A 127 13.08 -11.37 3.38
N THR A 128 14.11 -10.52 3.55
CA THR A 128 15.50 -11.02 3.68
C THR A 128 15.66 -11.89 4.93
N ARG A 129 15.04 -11.53 6.05
CA ARG A 129 15.04 -12.35 7.28
C ARG A 129 14.33 -13.69 7.07
N GLN A 130 13.16 -13.69 6.44
CA GLN A 130 12.40 -14.93 6.20
C GLN A 130 13.07 -15.87 5.20
N ARG A 131 13.88 -15.32 4.28
CA ARG A 131 14.55 -16.08 3.21
C ARG A 131 16.03 -16.35 3.48
N SER A 132 16.57 -15.95 4.63
CA SER A 132 18.01 -16.04 4.97
C SER A 132 18.89 -15.33 3.93
N TRP A 133 18.44 -14.13 3.48
CA TRP A 133 19.16 -13.26 2.54
C TRP A 133 19.69 -11.98 3.20
N GLU A 134 19.83 -11.95 4.52
CA GLU A 134 20.20 -10.75 5.30
C GLU A 134 21.53 -10.13 4.85
N LYS A 135 22.46 -10.95 4.35
CA LYS A 135 23.75 -10.50 3.80
C LYS A 135 23.59 -9.57 2.59
N ASP A 136 22.48 -9.69 1.87
CA ASP A 136 22.19 -8.90 0.67
C ASP A 136 21.29 -7.69 0.96
N ARG A 137 20.73 -7.57 2.19
CA ARG A 137 19.79 -6.51 2.59
C ARG A 137 20.28 -5.11 2.26
N GLY A 138 21.53 -4.78 2.60
CA GLY A 138 22.11 -3.46 2.33
C GLY A 138 22.09 -3.14 0.83
N LYS A 139 22.52 -4.07 0.01
CA LYS A 139 22.54 -3.93 -1.46
C LYS A 139 21.12 -3.83 -2.05
N LEU A 140 20.14 -4.55 -1.47
CA LEU A 140 18.74 -4.44 -1.85
C LEU A 140 18.16 -3.06 -1.55
N PHE A 141 18.51 -2.50 -0.38
CA PHE A 141 18.16 -1.12 -0.05
C PHE A 141 18.78 -0.12 -1.04
N ASP A 142 20.08 -0.31 -1.36
CA ASP A 142 20.77 0.49 -2.38
C ASP A 142 20.01 0.44 -3.71
N ARG A 143 19.62 -0.76 -4.13
CA ARG A 143 18.97 -0.97 -5.41
C ARG A 143 17.60 -0.33 -5.49
N PHE A 144 16.80 -0.41 -4.41
CA PHE A 144 15.53 0.30 -4.34
C PHE A 144 15.69 1.82 -4.41
N VAL A 145 16.62 2.38 -3.63
CA VAL A 145 16.87 3.83 -3.60
C VAL A 145 17.43 4.33 -4.93
N GLU A 146 18.29 3.55 -5.58
CA GLU A 146 18.77 3.82 -6.95
C GLU A 146 17.59 3.94 -7.92
N GLY A 147 16.69 2.95 -7.92
CA GLY A 147 15.48 2.97 -8.73
C GLY A 147 14.61 4.19 -8.43
N TYR A 148 14.40 4.50 -7.14
CA TYR A 148 13.60 5.66 -6.71
C TYR A 148 14.19 6.98 -7.22
N LYS A 149 15.50 7.18 -7.09
CA LYS A 149 16.21 8.35 -7.64
C LYS A 149 16.11 8.40 -9.16
N ARG A 150 16.25 7.24 -9.82
CA ARG A 150 16.10 7.13 -11.28
C ARG A 150 14.72 7.57 -11.75
N GLY A 151 13.65 7.08 -11.11
CA GLY A 151 12.28 7.48 -11.45
C GLY A 151 12.01 8.97 -11.22
N LEU A 152 12.62 9.59 -10.21
CA LEU A 152 12.54 11.04 -10.00
C LEU A 152 13.26 11.86 -11.10
N ILE A 153 14.33 11.33 -11.67
CA ILE A 153 15.13 12.03 -12.70
C ILE A 153 14.55 11.79 -14.08
N GLU A 154 14.17 10.54 -14.37
CA GLU A 154 13.71 10.05 -15.67
C GLU A 154 12.34 9.37 -15.51
N PRO A 155 11.24 10.14 -15.34
CA PRO A 155 9.92 9.57 -15.02
C PRO A 155 9.34 8.67 -16.11
N GLU A 156 9.77 8.82 -17.35
CA GLU A 156 9.35 7.98 -18.49
C GLU A 156 10.20 6.70 -18.63
N TYR A 157 11.23 6.54 -17.80
CA TYR A 157 12.07 5.35 -17.87
C TYR A 157 11.31 4.12 -17.38
N LEU A 158 11.19 3.13 -18.25
CA LEU A 158 10.67 1.81 -17.95
C LEU A 158 11.82 0.80 -17.99
N PRO A 159 12.15 0.11 -16.89
CA PRO A 159 13.19 -0.92 -16.90
C PRO A 159 12.73 -2.14 -17.71
N PRO A 160 13.63 -3.01 -18.15
CA PRO A 160 13.25 -4.30 -18.72
C PRO A 160 12.46 -5.12 -17.68
N PRO A 161 11.49 -5.95 -18.13
CA PRO A 161 10.70 -6.74 -17.20
C PRO A 161 11.59 -7.71 -16.39
N PRO A 162 11.42 -7.79 -15.08
CA PRO A 162 12.01 -8.84 -14.26
C PRO A 162 11.64 -10.24 -14.78
N ASP A 163 12.51 -11.24 -14.64
CA ASP A 163 12.22 -12.64 -15.01
C ASP A 163 10.94 -13.17 -14.31
N THR A 164 10.67 -12.66 -13.11
CA THR A 164 9.46 -12.96 -12.34
C THR A 164 8.19 -12.61 -13.12
N VAL A 165 8.21 -11.56 -13.94
CA VAL A 165 7.08 -11.14 -14.79
C VAL A 165 6.68 -12.26 -15.76
N GLY A 166 7.65 -12.86 -16.45
CA GLY A 166 7.41 -13.98 -17.36
C GLY A 166 6.80 -15.19 -16.64
N ARG A 167 7.32 -15.51 -15.45
CA ARG A 167 6.80 -16.62 -14.63
C ARG A 167 5.39 -16.37 -14.12
N LEU A 168 5.07 -15.15 -13.72
CA LEU A 168 3.71 -14.78 -13.28
C LEU A 168 2.73 -14.82 -14.45
N ARG A 169 3.09 -14.32 -15.63
CA ARG A 169 2.27 -14.40 -16.84
C ARG A 169 1.92 -15.82 -17.23
N ALA A 170 2.88 -16.75 -17.10
CA ALA A 170 2.66 -18.16 -17.38
C ALA A 170 1.64 -18.84 -16.47
N GLN A 171 1.25 -18.23 -15.35
CA GLN A 171 0.22 -18.71 -14.41
C GLN A 171 -1.19 -18.23 -14.78
N ALA A 172 -1.36 -17.45 -15.84
CA ALA A 172 -2.66 -16.96 -16.26
C ALA A 172 -3.59 -18.11 -16.65
N PRO A 173 -4.93 -18.04 -16.41
CA PRO A 173 -5.87 -19.02 -16.86
C PRO A 173 -5.78 -19.20 -18.37
N ALA A 174 -5.83 -20.46 -18.81
CA ALA A 174 -5.70 -20.77 -20.23
C ALA A 174 -6.89 -20.28 -21.08
N THR A 175 -8.07 -20.07 -20.48
CA THR A 175 -9.28 -19.65 -21.18
C THR A 175 -10.10 -18.66 -20.36
N ARG A 176 -10.91 -17.86 -21.07
CA ARG A 176 -11.89 -16.95 -20.45
C ARG A 176 -12.89 -17.71 -19.57
N ALA A 177 -13.40 -18.84 -20.03
CA ALA A 177 -14.33 -19.66 -19.26
C ALA A 177 -13.73 -20.15 -17.92
N ALA A 178 -12.46 -20.56 -17.92
CA ALA A 178 -11.75 -20.92 -16.68
C ALA A 178 -11.61 -19.75 -15.72
N PHE A 179 -11.39 -18.54 -16.23
CA PHE A 179 -11.33 -17.31 -15.45
C PHE A 179 -12.68 -16.95 -14.83
N LEU A 180 -13.77 -17.01 -15.59
CA LEU A 180 -15.13 -16.74 -15.09
C LEU A 180 -15.51 -17.76 -14.00
N ALA A 181 -15.24 -19.05 -14.25
CA ALA A 181 -15.49 -20.12 -13.29
C ALA A 181 -14.67 -19.92 -12.00
N TRP A 182 -13.40 -19.46 -12.12
CA TRP A 182 -12.58 -19.11 -10.97
C TRP A 182 -13.23 -17.97 -10.15
N GLY A 183 -13.68 -16.90 -10.80
CA GLY A 183 -14.33 -15.79 -10.12
C GLY A 183 -15.59 -16.22 -9.38
N GLU A 184 -16.43 -17.00 -10.03
CA GLU A 184 -17.64 -17.55 -9.42
C GLU A 184 -17.36 -18.49 -8.24
N SER A 185 -16.28 -19.28 -8.29
CA SER A 185 -15.86 -20.15 -7.19
C SER A 185 -15.47 -19.39 -5.91
N LYS A 186 -15.20 -18.10 -6.01
CA LYS A 186 -14.88 -17.22 -4.87
C LYS A 186 -16.13 -16.58 -4.26
N MET A 187 -17.23 -16.56 -4.97
CA MET A 187 -18.48 -15.91 -4.56
C MET A 187 -19.18 -16.75 -3.49
N GLN A 188 -19.41 -16.16 -2.33
CA GLN A 188 -20.32 -16.69 -1.32
C GLN A 188 -21.72 -16.11 -1.59
N PRO A 189 -22.80 -16.89 -1.40
CA PRO A 189 -24.15 -16.43 -1.67
C PRO A 189 -24.52 -15.18 -0.88
N LEU A 190 -25.20 -14.25 -1.53
CA LEU A 190 -25.89 -13.13 -0.90
C LEU A 190 -27.32 -13.57 -0.53
N ASN A 191 -27.85 -13.09 0.57
CA ASN A 191 -29.28 -13.24 0.84
C ASN A 191 -30.10 -12.32 -0.09
N ASP A 192 -31.43 -12.50 -0.15
CA ASP A 192 -32.30 -11.78 -1.07
C ASP A 192 -32.24 -10.26 -0.87
N ALA A 193 -32.15 -9.79 0.37
CA ALA A 193 -32.08 -8.37 0.66
C ALA A 193 -30.76 -7.74 0.15
N SER A 194 -29.64 -8.42 0.37
CA SER A 194 -28.33 -8.00 -0.11
C SER A 194 -28.22 -8.09 -1.63
N MET A 195 -28.77 -9.14 -2.25
CA MET A 195 -28.81 -9.24 -3.70
C MET A 195 -29.62 -8.08 -4.30
N LYS A 196 -30.80 -7.79 -3.76
CA LYS A 196 -31.61 -6.64 -4.20
C LYS A 196 -30.84 -5.31 -4.10
N ALA A 197 -30.12 -5.10 -3.00
CA ALA A 197 -29.30 -3.91 -2.80
C ALA A 197 -28.16 -3.82 -3.82
N VAL A 198 -27.45 -4.92 -4.08
CA VAL A 198 -26.40 -5.01 -5.10
C VAL A 198 -26.93 -4.68 -6.49
N LEU A 199 -28.06 -5.27 -6.89
CA LEU A 199 -28.67 -5.02 -8.21
C LEU A 199 -29.04 -3.54 -8.38
N ALA A 200 -29.67 -2.93 -7.36
CA ALA A 200 -30.01 -1.49 -7.40
C ALA A 200 -28.77 -0.60 -7.49
N ALA A 201 -27.71 -0.95 -6.76
CA ALA A 201 -26.44 -0.21 -6.79
C ALA A 201 -25.73 -0.34 -8.15
N VAL A 202 -25.70 -1.53 -8.75
CA VAL A 202 -25.10 -1.76 -10.07
C VAL A 202 -25.91 -1.03 -11.16
N GLU A 203 -27.25 -1.01 -11.07
CA GLU A 203 -28.08 -0.25 -11.98
C GLU A 203 -27.79 1.26 -11.90
N ALA A 204 -27.63 1.80 -10.68
CA ALA A 204 -27.24 3.20 -10.51
C ALA A 204 -25.83 3.47 -11.08
N PHE A 205 -24.90 2.56 -10.88
CA PHE A 205 -23.55 2.61 -11.45
C PHE A 205 -23.59 2.59 -12.98
N ALA A 206 -24.36 1.69 -13.58
CA ALA A 206 -24.53 1.59 -15.03
C ALA A 206 -25.00 2.91 -15.65
N ARG A 207 -25.97 3.60 -15.00
CA ARG A 207 -26.43 4.92 -15.43
C ARG A 207 -25.33 6.00 -15.42
N ILE A 208 -24.41 5.94 -14.46
CA ILE A 208 -23.26 6.85 -14.39
C ILE A 208 -22.28 6.49 -15.52
N MET A 209 -21.95 5.21 -15.66
CA MET A 209 -21.00 4.72 -16.66
C MET A 209 -21.47 4.99 -18.09
N ALA A 210 -22.76 4.90 -18.37
CA ALA A 210 -23.32 5.24 -19.69
C ALA A 210 -23.02 6.69 -20.13
N ARG A 211 -22.77 7.60 -19.18
CA ARG A 211 -22.37 8.98 -19.47
C ARG A 211 -20.85 9.13 -19.61
N GLU A 212 -20.08 8.41 -18.83
CA GLU A 212 -18.61 8.49 -18.79
C GLU A 212 -17.95 7.60 -19.86
N ARG A 213 -18.61 6.50 -20.23
CA ARG A 213 -18.17 5.47 -21.17
C ARG A 213 -19.28 5.15 -22.18
N PRO A 214 -19.59 6.08 -23.09
CA PRO A 214 -20.66 5.89 -24.10
C PRO A 214 -20.32 4.79 -25.12
N ASP A 215 -19.09 4.27 -25.09
CA ASP A 215 -18.64 3.10 -25.84
C ASP A 215 -19.18 1.77 -25.29
N LEU A 216 -19.67 1.76 -24.05
CA LEU A 216 -20.24 0.55 -23.42
C LEU A 216 -21.77 0.52 -23.63
N ALA A 217 -22.28 -0.63 -24.08
CA ALA A 217 -23.72 -0.84 -24.19
C ALA A 217 -24.41 -0.73 -22.82
N PRO A 218 -25.67 -0.27 -22.75
CA PRO A 218 -26.39 -0.17 -21.47
C PRO A 218 -26.48 -1.51 -20.73
N GLU A 219 -26.56 -2.62 -21.48
CA GLU A 219 -26.66 -3.98 -20.98
C GLU A 219 -25.34 -4.53 -20.44
N TYR A 220 -24.22 -3.87 -20.71
CA TYR A 220 -22.88 -4.30 -20.27
C TYR A 220 -22.82 -4.63 -18.78
N PHE A 221 -23.48 -3.82 -17.94
CA PHE A 221 -23.48 -3.99 -16.49
C PHE A 221 -24.64 -4.88 -15.98
N HIS A 222 -25.36 -5.59 -16.87
CA HIS A 222 -26.36 -6.54 -16.43
C HIS A 222 -25.73 -7.65 -15.57
N VAL A 223 -26.18 -7.77 -14.33
CA VAL A 223 -25.62 -8.73 -13.38
C VAL A 223 -26.10 -10.13 -13.69
N VAL A 224 -25.20 -11.02 -14.06
CA VAL A 224 -25.41 -12.44 -14.26
C VAL A 224 -25.31 -13.19 -12.93
N ARG A 225 -24.32 -12.84 -12.12
CA ARG A 225 -24.10 -13.41 -10.79
C ARG A 225 -23.40 -12.41 -9.88
N ALA A 226 -23.71 -12.46 -8.61
CA ALA A 226 -23.03 -11.67 -7.58
C ALA A 226 -22.81 -12.51 -6.33
N GLY A 227 -21.70 -12.22 -5.64
CA GLY A 227 -21.41 -12.86 -4.37
C GLY A 227 -20.39 -12.05 -3.59
N TRP A 228 -20.45 -12.14 -2.29
CA TRP A 228 -19.42 -11.53 -1.45
C TRP A 228 -18.20 -12.44 -1.34
N VAL A 229 -17.04 -11.86 -1.08
CA VAL A 229 -15.77 -12.57 -1.04
C VAL A 229 -15.03 -12.26 0.25
N GLN A 230 -14.67 -13.31 0.94
CA GLN A 230 -13.83 -13.23 2.12
C GLN A 230 -12.43 -13.75 1.76
N SER A 231 -11.59 -12.89 1.21
CA SER A 231 -10.23 -13.25 0.80
C SER A 231 -9.26 -12.09 0.99
N GLY A 232 -7.98 -12.42 1.21
CA GLY A 232 -6.93 -11.44 1.45
C GLY A 232 -6.72 -11.12 2.93
N ILE A 233 -5.88 -10.13 3.22
CA ILE A 233 -5.57 -9.65 4.57
C ILE A 233 -6.44 -8.43 4.87
N GLY A 234 -6.39 -7.40 4.03
CA GLY A 234 -7.22 -6.21 4.16
C GLY A 234 -8.71 -6.48 3.97
N SER A 235 -9.08 -7.31 2.98
CA SER A 235 -10.48 -7.66 2.70
C SER A 235 -11.12 -8.64 3.69
N ALA A 236 -10.37 -9.19 4.65
CA ALA A 236 -10.98 -9.98 5.72
C ALA A 236 -11.75 -9.10 6.72
N VAL A 237 -11.42 -7.82 6.80
CA VAL A 237 -12.12 -6.81 7.60
C VAL A 237 -12.88 -5.80 6.73
N THR A 238 -12.67 -5.79 5.42
CA THR A 238 -13.33 -4.88 4.48
C THR A 238 -14.18 -5.67 3.50
N PRO A 239 -15.49 -5.44 3.44
CA PRO A 239 -16.38 -6.15 2.53
C PRO A 239 -15.97 -5.98 1.07
N LYS A 240 -16.02 -7.09 0.34
CA LYS A 240 -15.72 -7.18 -1.08
C LYS A 240 -16.80 -7.99 -1.77
N ILE A 241 -17.25 -7.53 -2.92
CA ILE A 241 -18.23 -8.21 -3.77
C ILE A 241 -17.59 -8.47 -5.13
N ILE A 242 -17.75 -9.65 -5.67
CA ILE A 242 -17.48 -9.95 -7.07
C ILE A 242 -18.82 -10.03 -7.80
N LEU A 243 -18.85 -9.38 -8.95
CA LEU A 243 -19.96 -9.36 -9.89
C LEU A 243 -19.50 -10.04 -11.18
N ARG A 244 -20.28 -10.96 -11.71
CA ARG A 244 -20.22 -11.35 -13.11
C ARG A 244 -21.28 -10.54 -13.85
N VAL A 245 -20.87 -9.77 -14.83
CA VAL A 245 -21.72 -8.92 -15.65
C VAL A 245 -21.61 -9.34 -17.10
N ARG A 246 -22.61 -8.98 -17.92
CA ARG A 246 -22.75 -9.44 -19.30
C ARG A 246 -21.60 -9.06 -20.23
N GLY A 247 -20.95 -7.89 -20.01
CA GLY A 247 -19.90 -7.43 -20.92
C GLY A 247 -20.41 -6.87 -22.24
N ALA A 248 -19.62 -7.03 -23.31
CA ALA A 248 -19.86 -6.34 -24.58
C ALA A 248 -20.97 -6.95 -25.44
N SER A 249 -21.34 -8.20 -25.22
CA SER A 249 -22.37 -8.89 -26.02
C SER A 249 -23.23 -9.84 -25.17
N ASP A 250 -24.17 -10.52 -25.84
CA ASP A 250 -25.00 -11.57 -25.20
C ASP A 250 -24.29 -12.93 -25.09
N ASP A 251 -23.07 -13.05 -25.64
CA ASP A 251 -22.28 -14.27 -25.49
C ASP A 251 -21.72 -14.37 -24.07
N PRO A 252 -22.01 -15.43 -23.31
CA PRO A 252 -21.42 -15.63 -21.99
C PRO A 252 -19.89 -15.65 -21.95
N ALA A 253 -19.23 -15.85 -23.10
CA ALA A 253 -17.79 -15.76 -23.22
C ALA A 253 -17.27 -14.30 -23.09
N ASP A 254 -18.13 -13.31 -23.34
CA ASP A 254 -17.81 -11.89 -23.19
C ASP A 254 -18.10 -11.35 -21.78
N ASP A 255 -18.73 -12.17 -20.92
CA ASP A 255 -19.00 -11.77 -19.54
C ASP A 255 -17.71 -11.29 -18.85
N GLU A 256 -17.85 -10.26 -18.02
CA GLU A 256 -16.74 -9.72 -17.23
C GLU A 256 -16.93 -9.93 -15.73
N LEU A 257 -15.81 -10.00 -15.04
CA LEU A 257 -15.79 -9.98 -13.59
C LEU A 257 -15.42 -8.57 -13.12
N LEU A 258 -16.26 -8.02 -12.27
CA LEU A 258 -15.99 -6.77 -11.57
C LEU A 258 -15.80 -7.06 -10.07
N GLU A 259 -14.85 -6.36 -9.47
CA GLU A 259 -14.66 -6.33 -8.03
C GLU A 259 -15.17 -5.00 -7.50
N SER A 260 -16.08 -5.04 -6.54
CA SER A 260 -16.48 -3.88 -5.76
C SER A 260 -15.97 -4.03 -4.34
N LYS A 261 -15.27 -3.02 -3.84
CA LYS A 261 -14.57 -3.08 -2.55
C LYS A 261 -14.80 -1.78 -1.77
N LYS A 262 -15.05 -1.93 -0.46
CA LYS A 262 -15.09 -0.79 0.45
C LYS A 262 -13.68 -0.28 0.71
N ILE A 263 -13.53 1.01 0.89
CA ILE A 263 -12.26 1.68 1.17
C ILE A 263 -12.05 1.80 2.67
N GLY A 264 -10.84 1.53 3.13
CA GLY A 264 -10.42 1.74 4.50
C GLY A 264 -10.30 3.23 4.85
N ASP A 265 -10.52 3.56 6.12
CA ASP A 265 -10.31 4.92 6.64
C ASP A 265 -8.83 5.14 7.00
N LEU A 266 -8.23 6.20 6.44
CA LEU A 266 -6.88 6.69 6.77
C LEU A 266 -6.93 7.98 7.61
N GLY A 267 -8.10 8.37 8.10
CA GLY A 267 -8.26 9.55 8.95
C GLY A 267 -7.44 9.46 10.25
N GLY A 268 -7.05 10.61 10.79
CA GLY A 268 -6.32 10.70 12.06
C GLY A 268 -4.82 10.34 12.01
N LEU A 269 -4.26 10.02 10.85
CA LEU A 269 -2.81 9.82 10.70
C LEU A 269 -2.13 11.18 10.51
N PRO A 270 -1.24 11.61 11.45
CA PRO A 270 -0.84 13.02 11.57
C PRO A 270 -0.06 13.56 10.37
N CYS A 271 0.68 12.72 9.65
CA CYS A 271 1.48 13.14 8.50
C CYS A 271 0.80 12.91 7.15
N LEU A 272 -0.42 12.37 7.12
CA LEU A 272 -1.21 12.26 5.90
C LEU A 272 -2.06 13.51 5.69
N LYS A 273 -2.16 13.93 4.44
CA LYS A 273 -3.01 15.03 3.97
C LYS A 273 -4.12 14.46 3.07
N THR A 274 -4.93 13.58 3.61
CA THR A 274 -6.05 12.95 2.90
C THR A 274 -7.35 13.68 3.19
N SER A 275 -8.13 13.94 2.12
CA SER A 275 -9.51 14.34 2.30
C SER A 275 -10.34 13.10 2.66
N THR A 276 -11.11 13.19 3.73
CA THR A 276 -12.09 12.17 4.11
C THR A 276 -13.41 12.33 3.34
N ALA A 277 -13.58 13.45 2.62
CA ALA A 277 -14.84 13.76 1.94
C ALA A 277 -15.13 12.89 0.72
N GLN A 278 -14.09 12.35 0.07
CA GLN A 278 -14.21 11.50 -1.12
C GLN A 278 -13.10 10.44 -1.13
N PRO A 279 -13.14 9.44 -0.24
CA PRO A 279 -12.08 8.43 -0.13
C PRO A 279 -11.90 7.60 -1.41
N THR A 280 -12.98 7.40 -2.18
CA THR A 280 -12.91 6.67 -3.46
C THR A 280 -11.98 7.32 -4.47
N LEU A 281 -12.00 8.67 -4.56
CA LEU A 281 -11.15 9.39 -5.51
C LEU A 281 -9.67 9.21 -5.20
N ARG A 282 -9.27 9.02 -3.94
CA ARG A 282 -7.86 8.78 -3.60
C ARG A 282 -7.34 7.47 -4.18
N VAL A 283 -8.17 6.41 -4.19
CA VAL A 283 -7.83 5.10 -4.73
C VAL A 283 -7.74 5.16 -6.26
N ILE A 284 -8.76 5.73 -6.90
CA ILE A 284 -8.80 5.88 -8.36
C ILE A 284 -7.63 6.73 -8.86
N ASP A 285 -7.39 7.85 -8.21
CA ASP A 285 -6.27 8.73 -8.55
C ASP A 285 -4.92 8.05 -8.29
N GLY A 286 -4.78 7.29 -7.19
CA GLY A 286 -3.59 6.51 -6.91
C GLY A 286 -3.30 5.53 -8.03
N SER A 287 -4.28 4.71 -8.38
CA SER A 287 -4.15 3.72 -9.44
C SER A 287 -3.88 4.37 -10.81
N LYS A 288 -4.59 5.44 -11.18
CA LYS A 288 -4.41 6.13 -12.48
C LYS A 288 -3.06 6.84 -12.60
N LYS A 289 -2.53 7.40 -11.50
CA LYS A 289 -1.34 8.27 -11.53
C LYS A 289 -0.05 7.57 -11.10
N LEU A 290 -0.12 6.59 -10.21
CA LEU A 290 1.03 5.81 -9.78
C LEU A 290 1.08 4.45 -10.45
N GLY A 291 -0.09 3.84 -10.74
CA GLY A 291 -0.21 2.51 -11.29
C GLY A 291 0.20 2.45 -12.76
N ARG A 292 0.88 1.36 -13.14
CA ARG A 292 1.17 1.01 -14.54
C ARG A 292 0.13 0.07 -15.12
N LEU A 293 -0.54 -0.71 -14.28
CA LEU A 293 -1.62 -1.61 -14.68
C LEU A 293 -2.87 -0.78 -15.01
N LYS A 294 -3.53 -1.11 -16.14
CA LYS A 294 -4.70 -0.37 -16.61
C LYS A 294 -5.92 -1.26 -16.59
N TYR A 295 -6.92 -0.85 -15.84
CA TYR A 295 -8.20 -1.54 -15.72
C TYR A 295 -9.18 -1.02 -16.76
N ASN A 296 -9.96 -1.90 -17.41
CA ASN A 296 -11.01 -1.50 -18.33
C ASN A 296 -12.08 -0.65 -17.62
N ILE A 297 -12.50 -1.10 -16.45
CA ILE A 297 -13.37 -0.35 -15.54
C ILE A 297 -12.55 -0.02 -14.28
N LEU A 298 -12.51 1.26 -13.91
CA LEU A 298 -11.98 1.74 -12.64
C LEU A 298 -12.71 3.02 -12.28
N ALA A 299 -13.66 2.93 -11.38
CA ALA A 299 -14.58 4.03 -11.08
C ALA A 299 -15.02 4.03 -9.59
N ALA A 300 -15.56 5.18 -9.16
CA ALA A 300 -16.29 5.25 -7.92
C ALA A 300 -17.57 4.42 -8.04
N GLY A 301 -17.78 3.51 -7.13
CA GLY A 301 -19.03 2.79 -7.01
C GLY A 301 -20.13 3.67 -6.38
N PRO A 302 -21.39 3.36 -6.61
CA PRO A 302 -22.49 3.95 -5.86
C PRO A 302 -22.45 3.47 -4.41
N GLU A 303 -23.11 4.19 -3.52
CA GLU A 303 -23.30 3.77 -2.15
C GLU A 303 -23.97 2.39 -2.14
N LEU A 304 -23.26 1.40 -1.65
CA LEU A 304 -23.74 0.02 -1.58
C LEU A 304 -24.01 -0.35 -0.13
N VAL A 305 -25.28 -0.50 0.20
CA VAL A 305 -25.73 -0.94 1.51
C VAL A 305 -26.03 -2.44 1.45
N VAL A 306 -25.11 -3.26 1.99
CA VAL A 306 -25.29 -4.71 2.09
C VAL A 306 -25.77 -5.03 3.50
N PRO A 307 -27.03 -5.47 3.69
CA PRO A 307 -27.61 -5.68 5.02
C PRO A 307 -26.80 -6.62 5.92
N GLU A 308 -26.18 -7.68 5.38
CA GLU A 308 -25.33 -8.60 6.17
C GLU A 308 -24.10 -7.92 6.76
N VAL A 309 -23.59 -6.89 6.09
CA VAL A 309 -22.45 -6.12 6.58
C VAL A 309 -22.90 -5.04 7.55
N MET A 310 -24.12 -4.50 7.35
CA MET A 310 -24.72 -3.49 8.24
C MET A 310 -25.13 -4.06 9.59
N ALA A 311 -25.34 -5.36 9.74
CA ALA A 311 -25.58 -6.00 11.03
C ALA A 311 -24.46 -5.73 12.06
N ARG A 312 -23.30 -5.22 11.62
CA ARG A 312 -22.18 -4.76 12.45
C ARG A 312 -22.17 -3.25 12.71
N GLY A 313 -23.23 -2.52 12.36
CA GLY A 313 -23.38 -1.07 12.63
C GLY A 313 -22.58 -0.15 11.70
N GLU A 314 -21.97 -0.65 10.66
CA GLU A 314 -21.17 0.14 9.72
C GLU A 314 -22.02 0.64 8.53
N ARG A 315 -22.00 1.97 8.31
CA ARG A 315 -22.48 2.55 7.04
C ARG A 315 -21.39 2.37 5.99
N LEU A 316 -21.69 1.65 4.88
CA LEU A 316 -20.77 1.46 3.77
C LEU A 316 -20.93 2.62 2.78
N GLN A 317 -20.26 3.74 3.02
CA GLN A 317 -20.44 4.94 2.22
C GLN A 317 -19.48 5.03 1.01
N ASP A 318 -18.38 4.26 0.99
CA ASP A 318 -17.31 4.46 0.01
C ASP A 318 -16.89 3.15 -0.64
N TRP A 319 -17.47 2.88 -1.79
CA TRP A 319 -17.13 1.74 -2.65
C TRP A 319 -16.46 2.21 -3.93
N TRP A 320 -15.53 1.44 -4.41
CA TRP A 320 -14.96 1.57 -5.73
C TRP A 320 -15.13 0.27 -6.50
N ILE A 321 -15.16 0.36 -7.84
CA ILE A 321 -15.35 -0.78 -8.73
C ILE A 321 -14.18 -0.83 -9.70
N ARG A 322 -13.63 -2.04 -9.91
CA ARG A 322 -12.68 -2.31 -10.99
C ARG A 322 -13.02 -3.60 -11.73
N SER A 323 -12.63 -3.66 -13.01
CA SER A 323 -12.62 -4.93 -13.74
C SER A 323 -11.51 -5.83 -13.19
N LEU A 324 -11.81 -7.14 -13.10
CA LEU A 324 -10.79 -8.17 -12.90
C LEU A 324 -10.32 -8.64 -14.27
N ASP A 325 -9.02 -8.84 -14.42
CA ASP A 325 -8.40 -9.24 -15.68
C ASP A 325 -7.87 -10.67 -15.58
N PRO A 326 -8.12 -11.54 -16.58
CA PRO A 326 -7.62 -12.92 -16.56
C PRO A 326 -6.10 -13.03 -16.56
N SER A 327 -5.41 -12.02 -17.08
CA SER A 327 -3.95 -11.98 -17.09
C SER A 327 -3.33 -11.45 -15.79
N TYR A 328 -4.15 -10.86 -14.90
CA TYR A 328 -3.66 -10.29 -13.65
C TYR A 328 -3.10 -11.36 -12.71
N ARG A 329 -1.88 -11.14 -12.25
CA ARG A 329 -1.21 -11.95 -11.22
C ARG A 329 -0.43 -11.06 -10.28
N GLN A 330 -0.72 -11.16 -9.01
CA GLN A 330 0.05 -10.54 -7.94
C GLN A 330 1.11 -11.52 -7.45
N ILE A 331 2.31 -11.03 -7.19
CA ILE A 331 3.39 -11.85 -6.65
C ILE A 331 3.08 -12.30 -5.21
N SER A 332 3.50 -13.52 -4.90
CA SER A 332 3.67 -13.97 -3.53
C SER A 332 5.15 -14.12 -3.20
N LEU A 333 5.52 -14.16 -1.93
CA LEU A 333 6.92 -14.39 -1.57
C LEU A 333 7.44 -15.73 -2.08
N THR A 334 6.57 -16.73 -2.31
CA THR A 334 6.94 -18.03 -2.87
C THR A 334 7.35 -17.98 -4.36
N ASP A 335 6.96 -16.91 -5.07
CA ASP A 335 7.35 -16.69 -6.47
C ASP A 335 8.79 -16.16 -6.60
N LEU A 336 9.36 -15.64 -5.53
CA LEU A 336 10.77 -15.26 -5.46
C LEU A 336 11.64 -16.51 -5.42
N LYS A 337 12.29 -16.85 -6.51
CA LYS A 337 13.16 -18.04 -6.61
C LYS A 337 14.58 -17.78 -6.14
N SER A 338 15.02 -16.52 -6.20
CA SER A 338 16.36 -16.10 -5.79
C SER A 338 16.35 -14.65 -5.27
N VAL A 339 17.43 -14.26 -4.64
CA VAL A 339 17.62 -12.85 -4.23
C VAL A 339 17.68 -11.92 -5.45
N SER A 340 18.06 -12.41 -6.63
CA SER A 340 18.07 -11.62 -7.88
C SER A 340 16.67 -11.17 -8.28
N ASP A 341 15.64 -11.99 -8.04
CA ASP A 341 14.25 -11.59 -8.28
C ASP A 341 13.88 -10.38 -7.40
N LEU A 342 14.28 -10.41 -6.13
CA LEU A 342 14.01 -9.30 -5.22
C LEU A 342 14.79 -8.03 -5.60
N PHE A 343 16.03 -8.16 -6.10
CA PHE A 343 16.80 -7.03 -6.64
C PHE A 343 16.09 -6.35 -7.82
N ALA A 344 15.55 -7.13 -8.74
CA ALA A 344 14.85 -6.61 -9.91
C ALA A 344 13.54 -5.91 -9.50
N ILE A 345 12.74 -6.54 -8.63
CA ILE A 345 11.49 -5.98 -8.11
C ILE A 345 11.75 -4.71 -7.29
N ALA A 346 12.77 -4.70 -6.43
CA ALA A 346 13.13 -3.53 -5.63
C ALA A 346 13.48 -2.32 -6.51
N TYR A 347 14.28 -2.53 -7.55
CA TYR A 347 14.64 -1.49 -8.49
C TYR A 347 13.43 -0.94 -9.25
N ASP A 348 12.62 -1.84 -9.80
CA ASP A 348 11.43 -1.47 -10.59
C ASP A 348 10.39 -0.73 -9.74
N SER A 349 10.10 -1.25 -8.53
CA SER A 349 9.19 -0.58 -7.59
C SER A 349 9.71 0.80 -7.16
N GLY A 350 11.03 0.92 -6.98
CA GLY A 350 11.67 2.22 -6.73
C GLY A 350 11.42 3.19 -7.88
N ILE A 351 11.67 2.79 -9.14
CA ILE A 351 11.42 3.61 -10.33
C ILE A 351 9.95 4.04 -10.38
N GLN A 352 9.01 3.11 -10.19
CA GLN A 352 7.59 3.42 -10.26
C GLN A 352 7.18 4.44 -9.18
N LEU A 353 7.61 4.26 -7.95
CA LEU A 353 7.33 5.19 -6.86
C LEU A 353 7.98 6.57 -7.12
N GLY A 354 9.19 6.61 -7.64
CA GLY A 354 9.86 7.87 -8.01
C GLY A 354 9.15 8.60 -9.16
N ALA A 355 8.85 7.89 -10.24
CA ALA A 355 8.19 8.43 -11.43
C ALA A 355 6.76 8.90 -11.15
N GLY A 356 5.98 8.12 -10.43
CA GLY A 356 4.58 8.42 -10.13
C GLY A 356 4.37 9.71 -9.33
N ARG A 357 5.40 10.18 -8.59
CA ARG A 357 5.35 11.48 -7.91
C ARG A 357 5.18 12.66 -8.89
N LEU A 358 5.58 12.48 -10.13
CA LEU A 358 5.64 13.53 -11.14
C LEU A 358 4.41 13.56 -12.04
N GLN A 359 3.63 12.48 -12.08
CA GLN A 359 2.44 12.37 -12.93
C GLN A 359 1.19 12.99 -12.29
N ASP A 360 1.28 13.46 -11.05
CA ASP A 360 0.18 14.19 -10.40
C ASP A 360 0.08 15.61 -10.94
N GLN A 361 -0.65 15.78 -12.06
CA GLN A 361 -0.88 17.08 -12.70
C GLN A 361 -1.62 18.09 -11.79
N THR A 362 -2.27 17.65 -10.73
CA THR A 362 -2.92 18.54 -9.76
C THR A 362 -1.92 19.18 -8.80
N VAL A 363 -0.74 18.58 -8.69
CA VAL A 363 0.45 19.16 -8.04
C VAL A 363 1.61 18.90 -8.98
N LEU A 364 1.81 19.81 -9.93
CA LEU A 364 3.07 19.86 -10.66
C LEU A 364 4.17 19.94 -9.61
N LEU A 365 4.77 18.78 -9.30
CA LEU A 365 6.04 18.79 -8.57
C LEU A 365 6.99 19.62 -9.42
N SER A 366 7.21 20.84 -8.98
CA SER A 366 8.11 21.74 -9.66
C SER A 366 9.49 21.09 -9.75
N ALA A 367 10.30 21.49 -10.70
CA ALA A 367 11.71 21.07 -10.73
C ALA A 367 12.40 21.31 -9.36
N TYR A 368 11.91 22.32 -8.63
CA TYR A 368 12.34 22.64 -7.27
C TYR A 368 11.96 21.54 -6.27
N ASP A 369 10.72 21.05 -6.29
CA ASP A 369 10.28 20.00 -5.37
C ASP A 369 10.98 18.67 -5.67
N ARG A 370 11.22 18.34 -6.93
CA ARG A 370 12.04 17.17 -7.31
C ARG A 370 13.43 17.26 -6.72
N LYS A 371 14.08 18.43 -6.84
CA LYS A 371 15.40 18.66 -6.27
C LYS A 371 15.39 18.55 -4.74
N ARG A 372 14.32 19.01 -4.08
CA ARG A 372 14.14 18.86 -2.63
C ARG A 372 14.02 17.41 -2.23
N ILE A 373 13.19 16.62 -2.92
CA ILE A 373 13.01 15.19 -2.64
C ILE A 373 14.31 14.43 -2.88
N LEU A 374 15.00 14.67 -4.00
CA LEU A 374 16.31 14.07 -4.28
C LEU A 374 17.36 14.41 -3.23
N GLY A 375 17.44 15.69 -2.84
CA GLY A 375 18.35 16.14 -1.80
C GLY A 375 18.03 15.53 -0.44
N ALA A 376 16.77 15.46 -0.07
CA ALA A 376 16.33 14.83 1.18
C ALA A 376 16.60 13.31 1.14
N THR A 377 16.30 12.62 0.05
CA THR A 377 16.60 11.20 -0.11
C THR A 377 18.09 10.94 0.07
N GLY A 378 18.97 11.74 -0.52
CA GLY A 378 20.42 11.60 -0.35
C GLY A 378 20.90 11.84 1.10
N ARG A 379 20.39 12.88 1.78
CA ARG A 379 20.78 13.19 3.16
C ARG A 379 20.25 12.20 4.18
N LEU A 380 19.06 11.69 3.97
CA LEU A 380 18.33 10.86 4.93
C LEU A 380 18.43 9.36 4.61
N GLU A 381 19.09 8.99 3.51
CA GLU A 381 19.15 7.61 3.03
C GLU A 381 19.64 6.61 4.09
N GLN A 382 20.73 6.93 4.77
CA GLN A 382 21.26 6.05 5.83
C GLN A 382 20.26 5.95 7.00
N ARG A 383 19.63 7.06 7.36
CA ARG A 383 18.61 7.09 8.42
C ARG A 383 17.38 6.30 8.01
N TYR A 384 16.92 6.41 6.76
CA TYR A 384 15.79 5.61 6.25
C TYR A 384 16.03 4.11 6.43
N ARG A 385 17.24 3.65 6.09
CA ARG A 385 17.64 2.25 6.22
C ARG A 385 17.66 1.79 7.67
N GLN A 386 18.27 2.57 8.55
CA GLN A 386 18.40 2.25 9.97
C GLN A 386 17.03 2.22 10.66
N GLU A 387 16.21 3.24 10.42
CA GLU A 387 14.89 3.33 11.06
C GLU A 387 13.92 2.29 10.49
N ALA A 388 13.95 1.99 9.19
CA ALA A 388 13.14 0.91 8.62
C ALA A 388 13.46 -0.44 9.26
N SER A 389 14.75 -0.76 9.49
CA SER A 389 15.15 -2.01 10.15
C SER A 389 14.74 -2.04 11.63
N LYS A 390 14.86 -0.93 12.37
CA LYS A 390 14.36 -0.84 13.75
C LYS A 390 12.83 -1.02 13.82
N MET A 391 12.12 -0.39 12.90
CA MET A 391 10.66 -0.54 12.83
C MET A 391 10.26 -1.98 12.51
N VAL A 392 11.06 -2.74 11.76
CA VAL A 392 10.85 -4.19 11.57
C VAL A 392 11.07 -4.95 12.87
N ASP A 393 12.08 -4.58 13.68
CA ASP A 393 12.27 -5.18 15.02
C ASP A 393 11.06 -4.89 15.92
N ASP A 394 10.55 -3.66 15.93
CA ASP A 394 9.33 -3.27 16.68
C ASP A 394 8.11 -4.05 16.20
N LEU A 395 7.99 -4.24 14.89
CA LEU A 395 6.92 -5.04 14.29
C LEU A 395 7.00 -6.50 14.72
N LEU A 396 8.19 -7.10 14.69
CA LEU A 396 8.39 -8.48 15.12
C LEU A 396 8.10 -8.65 16.62
N ASN A 397 8.36 -7.63 17.43
CA ASN A 397 7.97 -7.63 18.84
C ASN A 397 6.45 -7.63 18.99
N GLY A 398 5.72 -6.75 18.26
CA GLY A 398 4.26 -6.77 18.26
C GLY A 398 3.65 -8.05 17.72
N TRP A 399 4.29 -8.67 16.72
CA TRP A 399 3.90 -9.98 16.20
C TRP A 399 4.04 -11.10 17.23
N ARG A 400 5.15 -11.15 17.99
CA ARG A 400 5.36 -12.12 19.07
C ARG A 400 4.34 -11.94 20.20
N GLU A 401 3.99 -10.70 20.55
CA GLU A 401 2.94 -10.41 21.54
C GLU A 401 1.55 -10.91 21.09
N LEU A 402 1.27 -10.91 19.77
CA LEU A 402 0.05 -11.54 19.23
C LEU A 402 0.08 -13.08 19.33
N GLY A 403 1.20 -13.68 19.68
CA GLY A 403 1.42 -15.13 19.74
C GLY A 403 2.08 -15.68 18.47
N GLY A 404 2.81 -14.85 17.71
CA GLY A 404 3.66 -15.25 16.59
C GLY A 404 4.86 -16.09 17.07
N ARG A 405 5.25 -17.10 16.29
CA ARG A 405 6.33 -18.04 16.63
C ARG A 405 7.28 -18.24 15.47
#